data_496e7e91eb2132debe7a7d1fda090069
#
_entry.id   496e7e91eb2132debe7a7d1fda090069
#
_cell.length_a   1.000
_cell.length_b   1.000
_cell.length_c   1.000
_cell.angle_alpha   90.00
_cell.angle_beta   90.00
_cell.angle_gamma   90.00
#
_symmetry.space_group_name_H-M   'P 1'
#
loop_
_entity.id
_entity.type
_entity.pdbx_description
1 polymer ?
#
loop_
_entity_poly.entity_id
_entity_poly.type
_entity_poly.pdbx_seq_one_letter_code
_entity_poly.pdbx_strand_id
1 'polypeptide(L)'
;MYNRFVLNETSYHGAGAVKAVAEEITARGFKKAFVASDPDLIKFGVSKKVTDVLDDAGIAYEMFSEIKPNPTIQNVQSGVEAFKASGADCIVAIGGGSSMDTAKAIGIIIKNPEFADVRSLEGVAPTKNKCVPIIAVPTTAGTAAEVTINYVITDAEKNRKMVCVDVHDIPVVAVVDPDMMSSMPKGLTAATGMDALTHAIEGYITKGAWAMSDMFHLKAIEIISKSLRGAVENTPEGREGMALGQYVAGMGFSNVGLGIVHSMAHPLGALYDTPHGVANAIILPTVMEYNAPATDEKYRDIAKAMGVEGTENMSVDEYRKAAVDAVRQLAKDVGIPADLKAIVKPEDVEFLAQSAYDDACRPGNPRDTSVAELAELYRSLM
;
A
#
# COMPACT_ATOMS: atom_id res chain seq x y z
N MET A 1 -13.67 -4.82 -25.21
CA MET A 1 -13.49 -4.38 -23.81
C MET A 1 -12.18 -3.59 -23.78
N TYR A 2 -12.08 -2.50 -23.07
CA TYR A 2 -10.86 -1.69 -22.94
C TYR A 2 -10.47 -1.58 -21.46
N ASN A 3 -9.18 -1.49 -21.18
CA ASN A 3 -8.65 -1.32 -19.83
C ASN A 3 -8.17 0.13 -19.65
N ARG A 4 -8.45 0.72 -18.49
CA ARG A 4 -7.90 2.01 -18.08
C ARG A 4 -6.64 1.77 -17.26
N PHE A 5 -5.63 2.62 -17.41
CA PHE A 5 -4.41 2.58 -16.62
C PHE A 5 -4.07 4.00 -16.17
N VAL A 6 -3.87 4.20 -14.87
CA VAL A 6 -3.63 5.50 -14.25
C VAL A 6 -2.31 5.45 -13.50
N LEU A 7 -1.46 6.44 -13.71
CA LEU A 7 -0.17 6.63 -13.05
C LEU A 7 0.02 8.10 -12.67
N ASN A 8 1.06 8.39 -11.87
CA ASN A 8 1.52 9.76 -11.63
C ASN A 8 1.88 10.47 -12.94
N GLU A 9 1.81 11.80 -12.95
CA GLU A 9 2.35 12.59 -14.05
C GLU A 9 3.89 12.48 -14.12
N THR A 10 4.55 12.44 -12.94
CA THR A 10 6.01 12.33 -12.82
C THR A 10 6.38 11.52 -11.59
N SER A 11 7.48 10.79 -11.64
CA SER A 11 8.09 10.15 -10.48
C SER A 11 9.62 10.26 -10.50
N TYR A 12 10.20 10.41 -9.32
CA TYR A 12 11.65 10.51 -9.09
C TYR A 12 12.10 9.36 -8.20
N HIS A 13 13.18 8.68 -8.55
CA HIS A 13 13.65 7.49 -7.87
C HIS A 13 15.14 7.55 -7.58
N GLY A 14 15.53 7.09 -6.40
CA GLY A 14 16.92 6.96 -5.98
C GLY A 14 17.31 7.89 -4.83
N ALA A 15 18.48 7.64 -4.27
CA ALA A 15 19.01 8.40 -3.15
C ALA A 15 19.18 9.90 -3.52
N GLY A 16 18.68 10.78 -2.66
CA GLY A 16 18.68 12.23 -2.87
C GLY A 16 17.56 12.75 -3.77
N ALA A 17 16.62 11.90 -4.20
CA ALA A 17 15.45 12.31 -4.99
C ALA A 17 14.58 13.35 -4.26
N VAL A 18 14.66 13.42 -2.93
CA VAL A 18 13.91 14.40 -2.11
C VAL A 18 14.06 15.85 -2.59
N LYS A 19 15.17 16.19 -3.25
CA LYS A 19 15.41 17.52 -3.83
C LYS A 19 14.38 17.90 -4.91
N ALA A 20 13.85 16.91 -5.62
CA ALA A 20 12.82 17.13 -6.63
C ALA A 20 11.52 17.75 -6.07
N VAL A 21 11.27 17.66 -4.77
CA VAL A 21 10.08 18.30 -4.15
C VAL A 21 10.07 19.80 -4.40
N ALA A 22 11.17 20.50 -4.14
CA ALA A 22 11.26 21.94 -4.36
C ALA A 22 11.27 22.29 -5.85
N GLU A 23 11.93 21.48 -6.68
CA GLU A 23 11.98 21.66 -8.12
C GLU A 23 10.57 21.59 -8.74
N GLU A 24 9.77 20.59 -8.35
CA GLU A 24 8.40 20.41 -8.84
C GLU A 24 7.44 21.52 -8.34
N ILE A 25 7.54 21.91 -7.07
CA ILE A 25 6.76 23.03 -6.54
C ILE A 25 7.03 24.30 -7.35
N THR A 26 8.30 24.59 -7.60
CA THR A 26 8.73 25.76 -8.36
C THR A 26 8.29 25.69 -9.82
N ALA A 27 8.52 24.57 -10.48
CA ALA A 27 8.20 24.37 -11.90
C ALA A 27 6.68 24.44 -12.16
N ARG A 28 5.87 23.92 -11.22
CA ARG A 28 4.40 23.97 -11.29
C ARG A 28 3.83 25.32 -10.83
N GLY A 29 4.65 26.21 -10.31
CA GLY A 29 4.28 27.55 -9.89
C GLY A 29 3.46 27.61 -8.60
N PHE A 30 3.49 26.56 -7.75
CA PHE A 30 2.85 26.56 -6.44
C PHE A 30 3.52 27.58 -5.51
N LYS A 31 2.72 28.19 -4.62
CA LYS A 31 3.15 29.31 -3.77
C LYS A 31 3.38 28.91 -2.33
N LYS A 32 2.57 27.99 -1.82
CA LYS A 32 2.66 27.52 -0.44
C LYS A 32 2.28 26.04 -0.36
N ALA A 33 3.09 25.24 0.31
CA ALA A 33 2.84 23.83 0.52
C ALA A 33 2.12 23.58 1.85
N PHE A 34 1.17 22.66 1.86
CA PHE A 34 0.63 22.03 3.07
C PHE A 34 1.38 20.72 3.31
N VAL A 35 2.27 20.72 4.30
CA VAL A 35 3.13 19.57 4.57
C VAL A 35 2.43 18.67 5.58
N ALA A 36 1.94 17.52 5.09
CA ALA A 36 1.24 16.52 5.90
C ALA A 36 2.19 15.40 6.31
N SER A 37 2.45 15.24 7.60
CA SER A 37 3.35 14.21 8.15
C SER A 37 2.93 13.81 9.55
N ASP A 38 3.17 12.52 9.94
CA ASP A 38 2.86 12.09 11.28
C ASP A 38 3.84 12.63 12.35
N PRO A 39 3.41 12.69 13.64
CA PRO A 39 4.22 13.26 14.70
C PRO A 39 5.56 12.55 14.93
N ASP A 40 5.63 11.24 14.72
CA ASP A 40 6.87 10.49 14.94
C ASP A 40 7.92 10.79 13.88
N LEU A 41 7.54 10.92 12.62
CA LEU A 41 8.45 11.32 11.53
C LEU A 41 8.99 12.73 11.74
N ILE A 42 8.17 13.64 12.29
CA ILE A 42 8.60 14.98 12.66
C ILE A 42 9.59 14.91 13.83
N LYS A 43 9.23 14.19 14.89
CA LYS A 43 10.06 14.04 16.11
C LYS A 43 11.41 13.40 15.81
N PHE A 44 11.47 12.41 14.93
CA PHE A 44 12.71 11.72 14.57
C PHE A 44 13.47 12.39 13.42
N GLY A 45 13.00 13.55 12.93
CA GLY A 45 13.71 14.35 11.95
C GLY A 45 13.64 13.82 10.52
N VAL A 46 12.77 12.83 10.23
CA VAL A 46 12.59 12.31 8.86
C VAL A 46 11.95 13.37 7.99
N SER A 47 10.86 14.00 8.46
CA SER A 47 10.17 15.07 7.74
C SER A 47 11.06 16.30 7.54
N LYS A 48 12.04 16.51 8.44
CA LYS A 48 13.00 17.61 8.34
C LYS A 48 13.84 17.54 7.05
N LYS A 49 14.13 16.37 6.53
CA LYS A 49 14.85 16.22 5.24
C LYS A 49 14.11 16.90 4.10
N VAL A 50 12.78 16.89 4.13
CA VAL A 50 11.93 17.56 3.12
C VAL A 50 11.79 19.04 3.44
N THR A 51 11.53 19.41 4.71
CA THR A 51 11.35 20.83 5.07
C THR A 51 12.64 21.62 4.88
N ASP A 52 13.82 21.02 5.08
CA ASP A 52 15.11 21.68 4.76
C ASP A 52 15.22 22.00 3.26
N VAL A 53 14.75 21.10 2.38
CA VAL A 53 14.71 21.36 0.93
C VAL A 53 13.76 22.51 0.59
N LEU A 54 12.62 22.61 1.29
CA LEU A 54 11.69 23.74 1.11
C LEU A 54 12.28 25.05 1.63
N ASP A 55 12.90 25.03 2.82
CA ASP A 55 13.55 26.20 3.44
C ASP A 55 14.69 26.72 2.55
N ASP A 56 15.57 25.85 2.05
CA ASP A 56 16.69 26.17 1.16
C ASP A 56 16.21 26.83 -0.16
N ALA A 57 15.03 26.41 -0.63
CA ALA A 57 14.41 26.97 -1.83
C ALA A 57 13.53 28.21 -1.58
N GLY A 58 13.38 28.62 -0.32
CA GLY A 58 12.51 29.74 0.07
C GLY A 58 11.02 29.51 -0.16
N ILE A 59 10.58 28.24 -0.14
CA ILE A 59 9.18 27.85 -0.36
C ILE A 59 8.45 27.89 0.98
N ALA A 60 7.38 28.71 1.05
CA ALA A 60 6.54 28.77 2.23
C ALA A 60 5.74 27.48 2.42
N TYR A 61 5.58 27.02 3.67
CA TYR A 61 4.76 25.86 3.98
C TYR A 61 4.05 26.00 5.34
N GLU A 62 3.03 25.15 5.52
CA GLU A 62 2.32 24.96 6.79
C GLU A 62 2.38 23.47 7.14
N MET A 63 2.81 23.16 8.37
CA MET A 63 2.91 21.78 8.84
C MET A 63 1.59 21.30 9.44
N PHE A 64 1.10 20.17 8.99
CA PHE A 64 -0.03 19.45 9.57
C PHE A 64 0.42 18.08 10.09
N SER A 65 0.21 17.85 11.39
CA SER A 65 0.71 16.66 12.08
C SER A 65 -0.38 15.84 12.80
N GLU A 66 -1.65 16.18 12.63
CA GLU A 66 -2.75 15.39 13.20
C GLU A 66 -3.04 14.12 12.40
N ILE A 67 -1.98 13.36 12.12
CA ILE A 67 -2.02 12.08 11.38
C ILE A 67 -1.75 10.96 12.38
N LYS A 68 -2.56 9.90 12.30
CA LYS A 68 -2.44 8.71 13.14
C LYS A 68 -2.32 7.46 12.28
N PRO A 69 -1.71 6.40 12.80
CA PRO A 69 -1.90 5.07 12.23
C PRO A 69 -3.42 4.77 12.12
N ASN A 70 -3.85 4.17 11.00
CA ASN A 70 -5.27 3.97 10.71
C ASN A 70 -6.06 5.29 10.77
N PRO A 71 -5.84 6.24 9.83
CA PRO A 71 -6.40 7.57 9.91
C PRO A 71 -7.92 7.55 9.97
N THR A 72 -8.50 8.39 10.82
CA THR A 72 -9.94 8.44 11.06
C THR A 72 -10.60 9.57 10.27
N ILE A 73 -11.93 9.50 10.15
CA ILE A 73 -12.75 10.59 9.60
C ILE A 73 -12.41 11.92 10.30
N GLN A 74 -12.21 11.92 11.61
CA GLN A 74 -11.87 13.13 12.38
C GLN A 74 -10.52 13.72 11.95
N ASN A 75 -9.50 12.87 11.69
CA ASN A 75 -8.20 13.36 11.21
C ASN A 75 -8.32 14.05 9.85
N VAL A 76 -9.14 13.49 8.95
CA VAL A 76 -9.40 14.10 7.64
C VAL A 76 -10.12 15.43 7.79
N GLN A 77 -11.15 15.52 8.64
CA GLN A 77 -11.90 16.76 8.88
C GLN A 77 -11.01 17.86 9.45
N SER A 78 -10.18 17.57 10.47
CA SER A 78 -9.19 18.51 11.01
C SER A 78 -8.24 18.99 9.92
N GLY A 79 -7.77 18.07 9.04
CA GLY A 79 -6.89 18.40 7.94
C GLY A 79 -7.51 19.28 6.88
N VAL A 80 -8.78 19.07 6.57
CA VAL A 80 -9.55 19.92 5.63
C VAL A 80 -9.62 21.37 6.17
N GLU A 81 -9.95 21.55 7.44
CA GLU A 81 -10.01 22.89 8.05
C GLU A 81 -8.61 23.53 8.14
N ALA A 82 -7.59 22.76 8.51
CA ALA A 82 -6.21 23.27 8.53
C ALA A 82 -5.73 23.67 7.13
N PHE A 83 -6.04 22.88 6.10
CA PHE A 83 -5.69 23.23 4.72
C PHE A 83 -6.35 24.54 4.28
N LYS A 84 -7.65 24.72 4.52
CA LYS A 84 -8.37 25.97 4.21
C LYS A 84 -7.76 27.18 4.90
N ALA A 85 -7.38 27.04 6.18
CA ALA A 85 -6.78 28.11 6.95
C ALA A 85 -5.34 28.45 6.50
N SER A 86 -4.60 27.46 5.97
CA SER A 86 -3.20 27.63 5.58
C SER A 86 -2.99 28.53 4.36
N GLY A 87 -3.98 28.60 3.46
CA GLY A 87 -3.84 29.24 2.16
C GLY A 87 -2.88 28.53 1.20
N ALA A 88 -2.55 27.27 1.48
CA ALA A 88 -1.71 26.44 0.60
C ALA A 88 -2.43 26.08 -0.71
N ASP A 89 -1.66 25.83 -1.77
CA ASP A 89 -2.16 25.48 -3.11
C ASP A 89 -1.69 24.09 -3.59
N CYS A 90 -0.83 23.42 -2.81
CA CYS A 90 -0.44 22.03 -3.00
C CYS A 90 -0.26 21.31 -1.65
N ILE A 91 -0.21 19.98 -1.67
CA ILE A 91 0.08 19.15 -0.51
C ILE A 91 1.43 18.44 -0.74
N VAL A 92 2.31 18.46 0.26
CA VAL A 92 3.49 17.58 0.32
C VAL A 92 3.20 16.53 1.38
N ALA A 93 2.90 15.32 0.97
CA ALA A 93 2.58 14.21 1.86
C ALA A 93 3.86 13.42 2.17
N ILE A 94 4.27 13.39 3.44
CA ILE A 94 5.48 12.69 3.90
C ILE A 94 5.06 11.58 4.86
N GLY A 95 5.34 10.35 4.51
CA GLY A 95 5.05 9.24 5.41
C GLY A 95 4.71 7.93 4.72
N GLY A 96 4.13 7.00 5.45
CA GLY A 96 3.56 5.77 4.95
C GLY A 96 2.12 5.95 4.46
N GLY A 97 1.39 4.85 4.32
CA GLY A 97 0.00 4.84 3.85
C GLY A 97 -0.90 5.82 4.60
N SER A 98 -0.81 5.88 5.93
CA SER A 98 -1.67 6.78 6.73
C SER A 98 -1.53 8.26 6.39
N SER A 99 -0.30 8.73 6.15
CA SER A 99 -0.05 10.12 5.74
C SER A 99 -0.58 10.38 4.32
N MET A 100 -0.36 9.43 3.41
CA MET A 100 -0.82 9.53 2.02
C MET A 100 -2.35 9.50 1.93
N ASP A 101 -2.98 8.55 2.64
CA ASP A 101 -4.43 8.38 2.65
C ASP A 101 -5.15 9.62 3.22
N THR A 102 -4.61 10.18 4.32
CA THR A 102 -5.11 11.44 4.88
C THR A 102 -4.97 12.58 3.88
N ALA A 103 -3.83 12.72 3.22
CA ALA A 103 -3.59 13.77 2.23
C ALA A 103 -4.52 13.67 1.03
N LYS A 104 -4.76 12.46 0.51
CA LYS A 104 -5.69 12.19 -0.59
C LYS A 104 -7.12 12.58 -0.20
N ALA A 105 -7.60 12.13 0.96
CA ALA A 105 -8.93 12.47 1.46
C ALA A 105 -9.11 13.99 1.63
N ILE A 106 -8.13 14.69 2.22
CA ILE A 106 -8.15 16.15 2.32
C ILE A 106 -8.24 16.77 0.93
N GLY A 107 -7.34 16.39 0.02
CA GLY A 107 -7.26 16.98 -1.31
C GLY A 107 -8.51 16.79 -2.15
N ILE A 108 -9.16 15.63 -2.06
CA ILE A 108 -10.43 15.34 -2.75
C ILE A 108 -11.56 16.20 -2.20
N ILE A 109 -11.73 16.27 -0.88
CA ILE A 109 -12.79 17.04 -0.23
C ILE A 109 -12.66 18.54 -0.54
N ILE A 110 -11.44 19.09 -0.53
CA ILE A 110 -11.20 20.50 -0.86
C ILE A 110 -11.68 20.84 -2.27
N LYS A 111 -11.51 19.94 -3.23
CA LYS A 111 -11.91 20.17 -4.63
C LYS A 111 -13.32 19.67 -4.97
N ASN A 112 -13.92 18.85 -4.11
CA ASN A 112 -15.26 18.29 -4.25
C ASN A 112 -16.01 18.43 -2.91
N PRO A 113 -16.40 19.67 -2.51
CA PRO A 113 -16.97 19.93 -1.18
C PRO A 113 -18.31 19.25 -0.92
N GLU A 114 -18.99 18.77 -1.94
CA GLU A 114 -20.18 17.94 -1.82
C GLU A 114 -19.91 16.58 -1.12
N PHE A 115 -18.64 16.16 -1.06
CA PHE A 115 -18.18 14.97 -0.36
C PHE A 115 -17.55 15.28 1.01
N ALA A 116 -17.92 16.38 1.65
CA ALA A 116 -17.38 16.77 2.96
C ALA A 116 -17.63 15.72 4.06
N ASP A 117 -18.70 14.93 3.98
CA ASP A 117 -18.82 13.71 4.77
C ASP A 117 -17.94 12.62 4.15
N VAL A 118 -16.84 12.29 4.85
CA VAL A 118 -15.85 11.29 4.39
C VAL A 118 -16.49 9.93 4.06
N ARG A 119 -17.60 9.56 4.71
CA ARG A 119 -18.35 8.32 4.43
C ARG A 119 -18.90 8.27 3.01
N SER A 120 -19.17 9.42 2.40
CA SER A 120 -19.64 9.50 1.01
C SER A 120 -18.57 9.18 -0.03
N LEU A 121 -17.32 9.08 0.39
CA LEU A 121 -16.17 8.71 -0.47
C LEU A 121 -15.92 7.20 -0.52
N GLU A 122 -16.60 6.40 0.31
CA GLU A 122 -16.40 4.94 0.35
C GLU A 122 -16.76 4.29 -0.99
N GLY A 123 -15.95 3.32 -1.41
CA GLY A 123 -16.05 2.69 -2.72
C GLY A 123 -15.58 3.61 -3.84
N VAL A 124 -16.32 3.67 -4.92
CA VAL A 124 -16.03 4.55 -6.08
C VAL A 124 -16.98 5.74 -6.03
N ALA A 125 -16.55 6.84 -5.44
CA ALA A 125 -17.33 8.06 -5.39
C ALA A 125 -17.32 8.79 -6.74
N PRO A 126 -18.46 9.38 -7.17
CA PRO A 126 -18.56 10.10 -8.44
C PRO A 126 -18.02 11.54 -8.32
N THR A 127 -16.78 11.70 -7.88
CA THR A 127 -16.10 12.99 -7.82
C THR A 127 -15.91 13.55 -9.24
N LYS A 128 -15.83 14.87 -9.37
CA LYS A 128 -15.73 15.53 -10.68
C LYS A 128 -14.40 16.23 -10.90
N ASN A 129 -13.77 16.64 -9.80
CA ASN A 129 -12.56 17.44 -9.86
C ASN A 129 -11.37 16.63 -9.33
N LYS A 130 -10.20 16.79 -9.98
CA LYS A 130 -8.94 16.28 -9.42
C LYS A 130 -8.71 16.87 -8.03
N CYS A 131 -8.10 16.12 -7.15
CA CYS A 131 -7.71 16.60 -5.82
C CYS A 131 -6.76 17.82 -5.88
N VAL A 132 -6.55 18.45 -4.77
CA VAL A 132 -5.40 19.37 -4.62
C VAL A 132 -4.14 18.62 -5.05
N PRO A 133 -3.25 19.22 -5.87
CA PRO A 133 -2.03 18.53 -6.30
C PRO A 133 -1.21 18.02 -5.12
N ILE A 134 -0.87 16.73 -5.15
CA ILE A 134 -0.09 16.07 -4.11
C ILE A 134 1.29 15.70 -4.65
N ILE A 135 2.34 16.11 -3.94
CA ILE A 135 3.70 15.60 -4.10
C ILE A 135 3.92 14.62 -2.95
N ALA A 136 4.05 13.34 -3.28
CA ALA A 136 4.09 12.26 -2.31
C ALA A 136 5.53 11.79 -2.07
N VAL A 137 5.96 11.77 -0.81
CA VAL A 137 7.30 11.34 -0.37
C VAL A 137 7.14 10.17 0.60
N PRO A 138 7.14 8.93 0.11
CA PRO A 138 6.96 7.76 0.97
C PRO A 138 8.16 7.53 1.90
N THR A 139 7.86 7.14 3.14
CA THR A 139 8.86 6.74 4.15
C THR A 139 8.77 5.26 4.50
N THR A 140 7.86 4.53 3.87
CA THR A 140 7.71 3.07 3.98
C THR A 140 7.77 2.44 2.59
N ALA A 141 8.26 1.20 2.52
CA ALA A 141 8.34 0.44 1.27
C ALA A 141 7.30 -0.70 1.30
N GLY A 142 6.03 -0.36 1.15
CA GLY A 142 4.94 -1.34 1.26
C GLY A 142 3.69 -0.96 0.48
N THR A 143 2.98 0.06 0.92
CA THR A 143 1.64 0.41 0.47
C THR A 143 1.58 0.97 -0.95
N ALA A 144 2.67 1.53 -1.45
CA ALA A 144 2.72 2.24 -2.73
C ALA A 144 1.65 3.35 -2.88
N ALA A 145 1.21 3.94 -1.75
CA ALA A 145 0.13 4.94 -1.75
C ALA A 145 0.47 6.18 -2.58
N GLU A 146 1.75 6.43 -2.84
CA GLU A 146 2.24 7.50 -3.71
C GLU A 146 1.93 7.30 -5.19
N VAL A 147 1.53 6.09 -5.61
CA VAL A 147 1.22 5.77 -7.02
C VAL A 147 -0.15 5.11 -7.19
N THR A 148 -0.95 5.03 -6.12
CA THR A 148 -2.27 4.38 -6.16
C THR A 148 -3.42 5.37 -6.21
N ILE A 149 -4.56 4.90 -6.75
CA ILE A 149 -5.85 5.61 -6.75
C ILE A 149 -6.73 5.23 -5.55
N ASN A 150 -6.15 4.55 -4.56
CA ASN A 150 -6.85 4.06 -3.38
C ASN A 150 -6.40 4.82 -2.15
N TYR A 151 -7.28 4.95 -1.18
CA TYR A 151 -6.95 5.38 0.19
C TYR A 151 -7.94 4.73 1.17
N VAL A 152 -7.51 4.59 2.42
CA VAL A 152 -8.29 3.89 3.45
C VAL A 152 -8.46 4.81 4.66
N ILE A 153 -9.71 5.09 5.01
CA ILE A 153 -10.06 5.89 6.19
C ILE A 153 -10.89 5.05 7.16
N THR A 154 -10.58 5.16 8.44
CA THR A 154 -11.29 4.43 9.50
C THR A 154 -12.52 5.19 9.95
N ASP A 155 -13.69 4.56 9.84
CA ASP A 155 -14.91 4.98 10.55
C ASP A 155 -14.88 4.39 11.97
N ALA A 156 -14.42 5.20 12.92
CA ALA A 156 -14.28 4.78 14.31
C ALA A 156 -15.64 4.52 15.00
N GLU A 157 -16.73 5.12 14.52
CA GLU A 157 -18.07 4.88 15.06
C GLU A 157 -18.58 3.48 14.68
N LYS A 158 -18.22 3.01 13.49
CA LYS A 158 -18.63 1.70 12.95
C LYS A 158 -17.55 0.62 13.08
N ASN A 159 -16.41 0.96 13.67
CA ASN A 159 -15.23 0.08 13.80
C ASN A 159 -14.86 -0.63 12.49
N ARG A 160 -14.83 0.10 11.37
CA ARG A 160 -14.49 -0.46 10.07
C ARG A 160 -13.60 0.44 9.24
N LYS A 161 -12.85 -0.17 8.35
CA LYS A 161 -12.04 0.52 7.34
C LYS A 161 -12.88 0.75 6.09
N MET A 162 -12.91 1.98 5.62
CA MET A 162 -13.54 2.38 4.36
C MET A 162 -12.46 2.44 3.29
N VAL A 163 -12.57 1.58 2.30
CA VAL A 163 -11.70 1.64 1.11
C VAL A 163 -12.35 2.60 0.12
N CYS A 164 -11.61 3.65 -0.22
CA CYS A 164 -12.01 4.66 -1.20
C CYS A 164 -11.16 4.49 -2.47
N VAL A 165 -11.78 4.59 -3.63
CA VAL A 165 -11.11 4.44 -4.93
C VAL A 165 -11.50 5.60 -5.83
N ASP A 166 -10.54 6.45 -6.19
CA ASP A 166 -10.79 7.62 -7.01
C ASP A 166 -9.59 7.94 -7.90
N VAL A 167 -9.78 7.95 -9.20
CA VAL A 167 -8.73 8.32 -10.17
C VAL A 167 -8.26 9.77 -10.03
N HIS A 168 -9.05 10.60 -9.37
CA HIS A 168 -8.75 12.02 -9.17
C HIS A 168 -7.81 12.26 -7.97
N ASP A 169 -7.57 11.25 -7.12
CA ASP A 169 -6.76 11.39 -5.91
C ASP A 169 -5.27 11.04 -6.10
N ILE A 170 -4.91 10.42 -7.22
CA ILE A 170 -3.53 9.99 -7.44
C ILE A 170 -2.56 11.18 -7.31
N PRO A 171 -1.48 11.06 -6.52
CA PRO A 171 -0.47 12.10 -6.45
C PRO A 171 0.09 12.46 -7.82
N VAL A 172 0.22 13.75 -8.12
CA VAL A 172 0.77 14.22 -9.40
C VAL A 172 2.26 13.91 -9.51
N VAL A 173 2.96 13.91 -8.38
CA VAL A 173 4.39 13.58 -8.30
C VAL A 173 4.63 12.58 -7.18
N ALA A 174 5.41 11.54 -7.47
CA ALA A 174 5.96 10.63 -6.47
C ALA A 174 7.48 10.83 -6.36
N VAL A 175 8.00 10.99 -5.14
CA VAL A 175 9.42 11.15 -4.85
C VAL A 175 9.89 9.98 -4.00
N VAL A 176 10.37 8.93 -4.65
CA VAL A 176 10.70 7.64 -4.04
C VAL A 176 12.20 7.60 -3.71
N ASP A 177 12.54 8.14 -2.55
CA ASP A 177 13.91 8.25 -2.07
C ASP A 177 14.18 7.20 -0.98
N PRO A 178 15.07 6.21 -1.20
CA PRO A 178 15.39 5.19 -0.21
C PRO A 178 15.96 5.77 1.10
N ASP A 179 16.58 6.95 1.07
CA ASP A 179 17.07 7.60 2.29
C ASP A 179 15.93 8.06 3.21
N MET A 180 14.74 8.30 2.67
CA MET A 180 13.54 8.57 3.46
C MET A 180 13.01 7.34 4.18
N MET A 181 13.36 6.14 3.72
CA MET A 181 12.91 4.83 4.26
C MET A 181 13.96 4.17 5.16
N SER A 182 15.18 4.69 5.20
CA SER A 182 16.33 4.06 5.90
C SER A 182 16.20 4.00 7.41
N SER A 183 15.32 4.81 8.01
CA SER A 183 15.06 4.83 9.45
C SER A 183 13.98 3.84 9.92
N MET A 184 13.34 3.12 9.00
CA MET A 184 12.35 2.10 9.40
C MET A 184 12.99 0.99 10.26
N PRO A 185 12.38 0.64 11.41
CA PRO A 185 12.79 -0.53 12.20
C PRO A 185 12.68 -1.83 11.39
N LYS A 186 13.50 -2.83 11.71
CA LYS A 186 13.53 -4.14 11.04
C LYS A 186 12.15 -4.80 10.91
N GLY A 187 11.37 -4.83 11.99
CA GLY A 187 10.02 -5.42 11.98
C GLY A 187 9.05 -4.69 11.06
N LEU A 188 9.10 -3.35 11.02
CA LEU A 188 8.28 -2.57 10.09
C LEU A 188 8.73 -2.78 8.65
N THR A 189 10.04 -2.82 8.40
CA THR A 189 10.60 -3.10 7.07
C THR A 189 10.15 -4.48 6.57
N ALA A 190 10.21 -5.51 7.41
CA ALA A 190 9.76 -6.86 7.07
C ALA A 190 8.26 -6.88 6.74
N ALA A 191 7.44 -6.30 7.62
CA ALA A 191 5.99 -6.27 7.46
C ALA A 191 5.58 -5.52 6.17
N THR A 192 6.09 -4.31 5.97
CA THR A 192 5.74 -3.52 4.77
C THR A 192 6.29 -4.13 3.48
N GLY A 193 7.47 -4.74 3.53
CA GLY A 193 8.03 -5.43 2.36
C GLY A 193 7.26 -6.68 1.96
N MET A 194 6.78 -7.46 2.92
CA MET A 194 5.88 -8.59 2.65
C MET A 194 4.51 -8.12 2.16
N ASP A 195 4.02 -6.97 2.62
CA ASP A 195 2.83 -6.32 2.10
C ASP A 195 2.98 -5.96 0.61
N ALA A 196 4.11 -5.35 0.24
CA ALA A 196 4.43 -5.07 -1.17
C ALA A 196 4.49 -6.35 -2.03
N LEU A 197 5.04 -7.44 -1.49
CA LEU A 197 5.03 -8.74 -2.16
C LEU A 197 3.60 -9.28 -2.33
N THR A 198 2.77 -9.12 -1.30
CA THR A 198 1.35 -9.52 -1.35
C THR A 198 0.60 -8.74 -2.43
N HIS A 199 0.80 -7.42 -2.49
CA HIS A 199 0.25 -6.57 -3.56
C HIS A 199 0.64 -7.08 -4.95
N ALA A 200 1.92 -7.40 -5.15
CA ALA A 200 2.41 -7.87 -6.43
C ALA A 200 1.85 -9.25 -6.81
N ILE A 201 1.77 -10.19 -5.87
CA ILE A 201 1.23 -11.53 -6.11
C ILE A 201 -0.28 -11.47 -6.34
N GLU A 202 -1.05 -10.83 -5.46
CA GLU A 202 -2.50 -10.72 -5.65
C GLU A 202 -2.85 -9.94 -6.92
N GLY A 203 -2.16 -8.83 -7.19
CA GLY A 203 -2.36 -8.07 -8.42
C GLY A 203 -2.02 -8.86 -9.68
N TYR A 204 -1.07 -9.81 -9.62
CA TYR A 204 -0.75 -10.69 -10.74
C TYR A 204 -1.83 -11.73 -11.01
N ILE A 205 -2.46 -12.28 -9.96
CA ILE A 205 -3.45 -13.35 -10.09
C ILE A 205 -4.90 -12.85 -10.07
N THR A 206 -5.17 -11.57 -9.78
CA THR A 206 -6.54 -11.03 -9.71
C THR A 206 -7.28 -11.17 -11.04
N LYS A 207 -8.62 -11.26 -10.99
CA LYS A 207 -9.48 -11.30 -12.19
C LYS A 207 -9.32 -10.10 -13.12
N GLY A 208 -8.90 -8.95 -12.57
CA GLY A 208 -8.65 -7.72 -13.32
C GLY A 208 -7.30 -7.70 -14.04
N ALA A 209 -6.41 -8.67 -13.80
CA ALA A 209 -5.05 -8.69 -14.36
C ALA A 209 -5.04 -8.86 -15.89
N TRP A 210 -4.09 -8.22 -16.53
CA TRP A 210 -3.86 -8.28 -17.96
C TRP A 210 -2.39 -8.02 -18.30
N ALA A 211 -1.98 -8.24 -19.54
CA ALA A 211 -0.57 -8.25 -19.95
C ALA A 211 0.23 -7.04 -19.46
N MET A 212 -0.35 -5.82 -19.45
CA MET A 212 0.36 -4.62 -19.00
C MET A 212 0.58 -4.65 -17.48
N SER A 213 -0.44 -5.00 -16.68
CA SER A 213 -0.28 -5.11 -15.23
C SER A 213 0.64 -6.25 -14.83
N ASP A 214 0.60 -7.36 -15.57
CA ASP A 214 1.41 -8.54 -15.33
C ASP A 214 2.92 -8.24 -15.41
N MET A 215 3.34 -7.38 -16.34
CA MET A 215 4.74 -6.95 -16.46
C MET A 215 5.24 -6.26 -15.16
N PHE A 216 4.42 -5.38 -14.59
CA PHE A 216 4.78 -4.67 -13.36
C PHE A 216 4.81 -5.63 -12.17
N HIS A 217 3.82 -6.49 -12.03
CA HIS A 217 3.73 -7.42 -10.91
C HIS A 217 4.88 -8.43 -10.90
N LEU A 218 5.18 -9.06 -12.02
CA LEU A 218 6.31 -10.01 -12.10
C LEU A 218 7.64 -9.32 -11.80
N LYS A 219 7.84 -8.09 -12.32
CA LYS A 219 9.06 -7.34 -12.02
C LYS A 219 9.13 -6.92 -10.55
N ALA A 220 8.01 -6.54 -9.95
CA ALA A 220 7.94 -6.23 -8.52
C ALA A 220 8.30 -7.45 -7.66
N ILE A 221 7.71 -8.63 -7.95
CA ILE A 221 8.04 -9.88 -7.23
C ILE A 221 9.54 -10.15 -7.30
N GLU A 222 10.14 -10.04 -8.50
CA GLU A 222 11.58 -10.26 -8.68
C GLU A 222 12.42 -9.28 -7.84
N ILE A 223 12.12 -7.99 -7.87
CA ILE A 223 12.87 -6.97 -7.14
C ILE A 223 12.73 -7.19 -5.62
N ILE A 224 11.49 -7.34 -5.13
CA ILE A 224 11.19 -7.49 -3.70
C ILE A 224 11.84 -8.74 -3.14
N SER A 225 11.73 -9.89 -3.83
CA SER A 225 12.31 -11.14 -3.37
C SER A 225 13.84 -11.10 -3.21
N LYS A 226 14.51 -10.33 -4.07
CA LYS A 226 15.96 -10.12 -4.00
C LYS A 226 16.38 -9.11 -2.92
N SER A 227 15.53 -8.11 -2.65
CA SER A 227 15.93 -6.91 -1.89
C SER A 227 15.48 -6.94 -0.43
N LEU A 228 14.38 -7.64 -0.09
CA LEU A 228 13.74 -7.51 1.22
C LEU A 228 14.66 -7.91 2.37
N ARG A 229 15.42 -9.02 2.24
CA ARG A 229 16.39 -9.44 3.27
C ARG A 229 17.43 -8.36 3.54
N GLY A 230 17.99 -7.79 2.47
CA GLY A 230 18.95 -6.68 2.57
C GLY A 230 18.34 -5.42 3.17
N ALA A 231 17.10 -5.10 2.84
CA ALA A 231 16.39 -3.95 3.41
C ALA A 231 16.14 -4.11 4.92
N VAL A 232 15.81 -5.32 5.38
CA VAL A 232 15.65 -5.63 6.82
C VAL A 232 16.98 -5.49 7.56
N GLU A 233 18.10 -5.83 6.91
CA GLU A 233 19.45 -5.59 7.44
C GLU A 233 19.93 -4.13 7.22
N ASN A 234 19.09 -3.30 6.62
CA ASN A 234 19.34 -1.89 6.33
C ASN A 234 20.51 -1.63 5.39
N THR A 235 20.73 -2.51 4.39
CA THR A 235 21.71 -2.26 3.35
C THR A 235 21.20 -1.22 2.34
N PRO A 236 22.06 -0.36 1.79
CA PRO A 236 21.64 0.62 0.78
C PRO A 236 20.95 -0.02 -0.43
N GLU A 237 21.51 -1.12 -0.96
CA GLU A 237 20.97 -1.84 -2.12
C GLU A 237 19.61 -2.47 -1.79
N GLY A 238 19.43 -2.99 -0.58
CA GLY A 238 18.16 -3.53 -0.11
C GLY A 238 17.10 -2.43 0.00
N ARG A 239 17.45 -1.27 0.56
CA ARG A 239 16.53 -0.11 0.67
C ARG A 239 16.14 0.44 -0.69
N GLU A 240 17.10 0.59 -1.60
CA GLU A 240 16.86 1.05 -2.97
C GLU A 240 15.96 0.07 -3.73
N GLY A 241 16.27 -1.24 -3.66
CA GLY A 241 15.44 -2.25 -4.30
C GLY A 241 14.03 -2.30 -3.72
N MET A 242 13.83 -2.18 -2.41
CA MET A 242 12.49 -2.16 -1.81
C MET A 242 11.73 -0.89 -2.16
N ALA A 243 12.38 0.27 -2.18
CA ALA A 243 11.77 1.54 -2.61
C ALA A 243 11.22 1.43 -4.04
N LEU A 244 12.00 0.87 -4.96
CA LEU A 244 11.58 0.63 -6.34
C LEU A 244 10.53 -0.48 -6.45
N GLY A 245 10.74 -1.62 -5.78
CA GLY A 245 9.89 -2.80 -5.92
C GLY A 245 8.45 -2.54 -5.48
N GLN A 246 8.25 -1.84 -4.35
CA GLN A 246 6.92 -1.49 -3.87
C GLN A 246 6.21 -0.51 -4.83
N TYR A 247 6.92 0.47 -5.37
CA TYR A 247 6.37 1.41 -6.35
C TYR A 247 5.90 0.69 -7.62
N VAL A 248 6.74 -0.21 -8.14
CA VAL A 248 6.39 -1.02 -9.32
C VAL A 248 5.18 -1.92 -9.04
N ALA A 249 5.06 -2.52 -7.84
CA ALA A 249 3.85 -3.25 -7.44
C ALA A 249 2.63 -2.33 -7.47
N GLY A 250 2.75 -1.10 -6.96
CA GLY A 250 1.70 -0.08 -6.94
C GLY A 250 1.19 0.30 -8.32
N MET A 251 2.10 0.47 -9.28
CA MET A 251 1.76 0.74 -10.68
C MET A 251 0.82 -0.34 -11.25
N GLY A 252 0.99 -1.58 -10.83
CA GLY A 252 0.16 -2.70 -11.26
C GLY A 252 -1.17 -2.76 -10.50
N PHE A 253 -1.13 -3.07 -9.20
CA PHE A 253 -2.34 -3.42 -8.43
C PHE A 253 -3.36 -2.29 -8.30
N SER A 254 -2.91 -1.04 -8.28
CA SER A 254 -3.78 0.13 -8.26
C SER A 254 -4.81 0.14 -9.42
N ASN A 255 -4.47 -0.49 -10.54
CA ASN A 255 -5.28 -0.50 -11.75
C ASN A 255 -6.12 -1.77 -11.95
N VAL A 256 -5.84 -2.84 -11.21
CA VAL A 256 -6.48 -4.14 -11.42
C VAL A 256 -7.13 -4.74 -10.18
N GLY A 257 -6.80 -4.22 -9.00
CA GLY A 257 -7.31 -4.71 -7.72
C GLY A 257 -6.50 -5.86 -7.14
N LEU A 258 -7.00 -6.40 -6.04
CA LEU A 258 -6.34 -7.41 -5.19
C LEU A 258 -7.23 -8.64 -5.03
N GLY A 259 -7.15 -9.33 -3.88
CA GLY A 259 -7.87 -10.56 -3.61
C GLY A 259 -8.15 -10.79 -2.12
N ILE A 260 -8.29 -12.06 -1.74
CA ILE A 260 -8.73 -12.43 -0.38
C ILE A 260 -7.64 -12.38 0.68
N VAL A 261 -6.35 -12.23 0.35
CA VAL A 261 -5.33 -11.96 1.37
C VAL A 261 -5.65 -10.64 2.04
N HIS A 262 -5.83 -9.57 1.26
CA HIS A 262 -6.21 -8.26 1.77
C HIS A 262 -7.57 -8.28 2.45
N SER A 263 -8.56 -8.95 1.84
CA SER A 263 -9.90 -9.08 2.45
C SER A 263 -9.87 -9.71 3.84
N MET A 264 -9.02 -10.70 4.05
CA MET A 264 -8.85 -11.37 5.35
C MET A 264 -7.97 -10.55 6.31
N ALA A 265 -7.04 -9.75 5.82
CA ALA A 265 -6.17 -8.92 6.65
C ALA A 265 -6.89 -7.68 7.21
N HIS A 266 -7.81 -7.07 6.48
CA HIS A 266 -8.52 -5.86 6.89
C HIS A 266 -9.28 -6.01 8.22
N PRO A 267 -10.11 -7.06 8.45
CA PRO A 267 -10.80 -7.22 9.72
C PRO A 267 -9.86 -7.53 10.90
N LEU A 268 -8.69 -8.13 10.66
CA LEU A 268 -7.69 -8.31 11.73
C LEU A 268 -7.14 -6.96 12.21
N GLY A 269 -6.90 -6.04 11.27
CA GLY A 269 -6.53 -4.67 11.62
C GLY A 269 -7.62 -3.91 12.36
N ALA A 270 -8.89 -4.11 11.98
CA ALA A 270 -10.02 -3.43 12.60
C ALA A 270 -10.34 -3.95 14.00
N LEU A 271 -10.27 -5.28 14.21
CA LEU A 271 -10.68 -5.91 15.47
C LEU A 271 -9.56 -5.99 16.51
N TYR A 272 -8.33 -6.25 16.06
CA TYR A 272 -7.18 -6.54 16.94
C TYR A 272 -6.04 -5.53 16.81
N ASP A 273 -6.22 -4.48 15.99
CA ASP A 273 -5.17 -3.51 15.66
C ASP A 273 -3.88 -4.18 15.12
N THR A 274 -4.05 -5.32 14.43
CA THR A 274 -2.93 -6.07 13.84
C THR A 274 -2.28 -5.21 12.75
N PRO A 275 -0.95 -5.04 12.76
CA PRO A 275 -0.27 -4.32 11.68
C PRO A 275 -0.57 -4.97 10.32
N HIS A 276 -1.04 -4.16 9.36
CA HIS A 276 -1.57 -4.62 8.08
C HIS A 276 -0.61 -5.57 7.33
N GLY A 277 0.66 -5.18 7.20
CA GLY A 277 1.66 -6.00 6.51
C GLY A 277 1.98 -7.32 7.23
N VAL A 278 1.85 -7.37 8.56
CA VAL A 278 1.98 -8.62 9.32
C VAL A 278 0.83 -9.57 9.00
N ALA A 279 -0.41 -9.05 9.03
CA ALA A 279 -1.60 -9.84 8.71
C ALA A 279 -1.51 -10.41 7.28
N ASN A 280 -1.19 -9.57 6.29
CA ASN A 280 -1.02 -9.99 4.91
C ASN A 280 0.07 -11.07 4.77
N ALA A 281 1.22 -10.89 5.40
CA ALA A 281 2.35 -11.80 5.31
C ALA A 281 2.06 -13.20 5.87
N ILE A 282 1.29 -13.28 6.97
CA ILE A 282 0.88 -14.55 7.58
C ILE A 282 -0.14 -15.28 6.69
N ILE A 283 -1.10 -14.55 6.14
CA ILE A 283 -2.21 -15.10 5.36
C ILE A 283 -1.78 -15.53 3.95
N LEU A 284 -0.84 -14.78 3.33
CA LEU A 284 -0.46 -14.93 1.93
C LEU A 284 -0.15 -16.38 1.51
N PRO A 285 0.72 -17.14 2.17
CA PRO A 285 1.06 -18.49 1.70
C PRO A 285 -0.14 -19.45 1.67
N THR A 286 -1.01 -19.37 2.68
CA THR A 286 -2.22 -20.21 2.80
C THR A 286 -3.23 -19.86 1.71
N VAL A 287 -3.44 -18.59 1.44
CA VAL A 287 -4.32 -18.15 0.35
C VAL A 287 -3.74 -18.46 -1.02
N MET A 288 -2.42 -18.42 -1.18
CA MET A 288 -1.77 -18.87 -2.40
C MET A 288 -2.08 -20.35 -2.68
N GLU A 289 -2.00 -21.24 -1.68
CA GLU A 289 -2.39 -22.65 -1.84
C GLU A 289 -3.86 -22.79 -2.24
N TYR A 290 -4.74 -22.02 -1.61
CA TYR A 290 -6.16 -22.02 -1.92
C TYR A 290 -6.44 -21.57 -3.37
N ASN A 291 -5.76 -20.54 -3.84
CA ASN A 291 -5.96 -19.93 -5.17
C ASN A 291 -5.26 -20.71 -6.30
N ALA A 292 -4.21 -21.47 -6.02
CA ALA A 292 -3.37 -22.13 -7.03
C ALA A 292 -4.14 -22.89 -8.13
N PRO A 293 -5.21 -23.65 -7.81
CA PRO A 293 -5.98 -24.35 -8.85
C PRO A 293 -6.70 -23.45 -9.86
N ALA A 294 -6.92 -22.18 -9.53
CA ALA A 294 -7.67 -21.22 -10.35
C ALA A 294 -6.77 -20.22 -11.11
N THR A 295 -5.46 -20.48 -11.20
CA THR A 295 -4.49 -19.48 -11.71
C THR A 295 -3.65 -19.97 -12.90
N ASP A 296 -4.08 -21.03 -13.58
CA ASP A 296 -3.37 -21.62 -14.71
C ASP A 296 -1.86 -21.79 -14.43
N GLU A 297 -0.99 -21.26 -15.29
CA GLU A 297 0.47 -21.32 -15.14
C GLU A 297 1.08 -20.13 -14.37
N LYS A 298 0.29 -19.19 -13.87
CA LYS A 298 0.81 -17.97 -13.22
C LYS A 298 1.74 -18.26 -12.04
N TYR A 299 1.56 -19.37 -11.33
CA TYR A 299 2.44 -19.77 -10.23
C TYR A 299 3.83 -20.22 -10.69
N ARG A 300 3.97 -20.68 -11.94
CA ARG A 300 5.30 -20.93 -12.53
C ARG A 300 6.08 -19.62 -12.65
N ASP A 301 5.42 -18.59 -13.14
CA ASP A 301 6.03 -17.26 -13.28
C ASP A 301 6.35 -16.64 -11.92
N ILE A 302 5.47 -16.79 -10.93
CA ILE A 302 5.73 -16.33 -9.55
C ILE A 302 6.96 -17.05 -8.98
N ALA A 303 7.02 -18.40 -9.09
CA ALA A 303 8.17 -19.17 -8.62
C ALA A 303 9.48 -18.69 -9.27
N LYS A 304 9.48 -18.51 -10.58
CA LYS A 304 10.62 -17.97 -11.34
C LYS A 304 11.02 -16.56 -10.85
N ALA A 305 10.06 -15.67 -10.70
CA ALA A 305 10.30 -14.30 -10.22
C ALA A 305 10.84 -14.29 -8.78
N MET A 306 10.42 -15.24 -7.95
CA MET A 306 10.96 -15.46 -6.58
C MET A 306 12.38 -16.06 -6.59
N GLY A 307 12.93 -16.41 -7.75
CA GLY A 307 14.29 -16.95 -7.89
C GLY A 307 14.37 -18.48 -7.84
N VAL A 308 13.26 -19.21 -7.99
CA VAL A 308 13.27 -20.67 -8.10
C VAL A 308 13.79 -21.06 -9.48
N GLU A 309 14.83 -21.90 -9.52
CA GLU A 309 15.42 -22.39 -10.75
C GLU A 309 14.68 -23.63 -11.29
N GLY A 310 14.77 -23.86 -12.60
CA GLY A 310 14.25 -25.07 -13.27
C GLY A 310 12.73 -25.13 -13.38
N THR A 311 12.02 -24.02 -13.17
CA THR A 311 10.55 -23.97 -13.16
C THR A 311 9.92 -24.40 -14.47
N GLU A 312 10.64 -24.30 -15.59
CA GLU A 312 10.21 -24.74 -16.93
C GLU A 312 10.07 -26.28 -17.05
N ASN A 313 10.78 -27.03 -16.19
CA ASN A 313 10.76 -28.50 -16.18
C ASN A 313 9.85 -29.08 -15.08
N MET A 314 9.25 -28.22 -14.24
CA MET A 314 8.40 -28.64 -13.15
C MET A 314 6.98 -28.97 -13.64
N SER A 315 6.37 -29.99 -13.04
CA SER A 315 4.94 -30.24 -13.14
C SER A 315 4.13 -29.12 -12.50
N VAL A 316 2.83 -29.10 -12.74
CA VAL A 316 1.89 -28.12 -12.18
C VAL A 316 1.97 -28.08 -10.66
N ASP A 317 1.98 -29.23 -10.00
CA ASP A 317 2.01 -29.33 -8.55
C ASP A 317 3.36 -28.88 -8.00
N GLU A 318 4.47 -29.20 -8.69
CA GLU A 318 5.82 -28.81 -8.26
C GLU A 318 6.01 -27.29 -8.32
N TYR A 319 5.68 -26.62 -9.43
CA TYR A 319 5.89 -25.17 -9.48
C TYR A 319 4.92 -24.38 -8.58
N ARG A 320 3.67 -24.88 -8.38
CA ARG A 320 2.74 -24.30 -7.42
C ARG A 320 3.27 -24.38 -5.99
N LYS A 321 3.75 -25.55 -5.60
CA LYS A 321 4.38 -25.74 -4.30
C LYS A 321 5.63 -24.88 -4.15
N ALA A 322 6.49 -24.84 -5.16
CA ALA A 322 7.73 -24.07 -5.14
C ALA A 322 7.48 -22.56 -4.98
N ALA A 323 6.45 -22.00 -5.63
CA ALA A 323 6.06 -20.60 -5.46
C ALA A 323 5.66 -20.29 -4.01
N VAL A 324 4.81 -21.14 -3.41
CA VAL A 324 4.35 -20.98 -2.03
C VAL A 324 5.50 -21.13 -1.04
N ASP A 325 6.35 -22.15 -1.24
CA ASP A 325 7.50 -22.40 -0.36
C ASP A 325 8.51 -21.24 -0.41
N ALA A 326 8.74 -20.64 -1.57
CA ALA A 326 9.61 -19.47 -1.70
C ALA A 326 9.08 -18.26 -0.91
N VAL A 327 7.77 -18.03 -0.94
CA VAL A 327 7.13 -16.96 -0.14
C VAL A 327 7.23 -17.26 1.36
N ARG A 328 6.94 -18.51 1.79
CA ARG A 328 7.10 -18.93 3.19
C ARG A 328 8.54 -18.77 3.68
N GLN A 329 9.49 -19.14 2.85
CA GLN A 329 10.91 -19.02 3.22
C GLN A 329 11.30 -17.55 3.38
N LEU A 330 10.87 -16.67 2.46
CA LEU A 330 11.14 -15.24 2.59
C LEU A 330 10.52 -14.65 3.86
N ALA A 331 9.24 -14.95 4.14
CA ALA A 331 8.56 -14.51 5.36
C ALA A 331 9.30 -14.96 6.64
N LYS A 332 9.74 -16.21 6.66
CA LYS A 332 10.54 -16.78 7.77
C LYS A 332 11.88 -16.04 7.93
N ASP A 333 12.60 -15.81 6.82
CA ASP A 333 13.92 -15.19 6.83
C ASP A 333 13.88 -13.75 7.36
N VAL A 334 12.76 -13.04 7.14
CA VAL A 334 12.57 -11.67 7.63
C VAL A 334 11.82 -11.59 8.96
N GLY A 335 11.55 -12.73 9.59
CA GLY A 335 11.03 -12.80 10.95
C GLY A 335 9.51 -12.56 11.08
N ILE A 336 8.73 -12.84 10.04
CA ILE A 336 7.26 -12.81 10.12
C ILE A 336 6.75 -14.02 10.92
N PRO A 337 5.78 -13.85 11.84
CA PRO A 337 5.12 -14.97 12.51
C PRO A 337 4.49 -15.95 11.52
N ALA A 338 4.50 -17.23 11.86
CA ALA A 338 4.01 -18.28 10.95
C ALA A 338 2.48 -18.46 10.96
N ASP A 339 1.80 -18.01 12.01
CA ASP A 339 0.37 -18.23 12.21
C ASP A 339 -0.32 -17.08 12.97
N LEU A 340 -1.63 -17.17 13.09
CA LEU A 340 -2.51 -16.20 13.76
C LEU A 340 -2.87 -16.58 15.21
N LYS A 341 -2.31 -17.65 15.78
CA LYS A 341 -2.68 -18.18 17.11
C LYS A 341 -2.60 -17.16 18.24
N ALA A 342 -1.62 -16.27 18.18
CA ALA A 342 -1.45 -15.23 19.18
C ALA A 342 -2.36 -14.01 18.96
N ILE A 343 -3.05 -13.94 17.83
CA ILE A 343 -3.85 -12.79 17.39
C ILE A 343 -5.35 -13.10 17.43
N VAL A 344 -5.76 -14.18 16.76
CA VAL A 344 -7.16 -14.50 16.51
C VAL A 344 -7.72 -15.38 17.60
N LYS A 345 -8.92 -15.01 18.10
CA LYS A 345 -9.70 -15.83 19.01
C LYS A 345 -10.68 -16.72 18.23
N PRO A 346 -10.85 -18.00 18.63
CA PRO A 346 -11.76 -18.92 17.92
C PRO A 346 -13.19 -18.43 17.77
N GLU A 347 -13.70 -17.72 18.77
CA GLU A 347 -15.06 -17.15 18.77
C GLU A 347 -15.28 -16.05 17.74
N ASP A 348 -14.22 -15.40 17.27
CA ASP A 348 -14.31 -14.28 16.32
C ASP A 348 -14.22 -14.72 14.85
N VAL A 349 -13.92 -16.00 14.59
CA VAL A 349 -13.66 -16.52 13.21
C VAL A 349 -14.82 -16.27 12.27
N GLU A 350 -16.07 -16.48 12.71
CA GLU A 350 -17.24 -16.26 11.87
C GLU A 350 -17.44 -14.79 11.52
N PHE A 351 -17.19 -13.89 12.47
CA PHE A 351 -17.23 -12.45 12.24
C PHE A 351 -16.13 -12.02 11.23
N LEU A 352 -14.91 -12.52 11.42
CA LEU A 352 -13.78 -12.23 10.51
C LEU A 352 -14.06 -12.72 9.10
N ALA A 353 -14.60 -13.94 8.96
CA ALA A 353 -14.93 -14.53 7.67
C ALA A 353 -16.04 -13.76 6.94
N GLN A 354 -17.10 -13.34 7.67
CA GLN A 354 -18.16 -12.51 7.10
C GLN A 354 -17.60 -11.14 6.67
N SER A 355 -16.79 -10.51 7.52
CA SER A 355 -16.17 -9.22 7.19
C SER A 355 -15.26 -9.31 5.97
N ALA A 356 -14.48 -10.38 5.85
CA ALA A 356 -13.64 -10.64 4.68
C ALA A 356 -14.48 -10.91 3.41
N TYR A 357 -15.61 -11.57 3.56
CA TYR A 357 -16.53 -11.83 2.45
C TYR A 357 -17.16 -10.54 1.90
N ASP A 358 -17.45 -9.58 2.75
CA ASP A 358 -18.06 -8.30 2.39
C ASP A 358 -17.02 -7.26 1.94
N ASP A 359 -15.72 -7.58 2.01
CA ASP A 359 -14.63 -6.67 1.68
C ASP A 359 -14.52 -6.38 0.17
N ALA A 360 -14.15 -5.14 -0.15
CA ALA A 360 -14.04 -4.65 -1.52
C ALA A 360 -12.98 -5.35 -2.38
N CYS A 361 -11.94 -5.97 -1.77
CA CYS A 361 -10.89 -6.69 -2.49
C CYS A 361 -11.32 -8.09 -2.94
N ARG A 362 -12.25 -8.73 -2.23
CA ARG A 362 -12.68 -10.12 -2.49
C ARG A 362 -13.13 -10.38 -3.94
N PRO A 363 -13.92 -9.51 -4.59
CA PRO A 363 -14.37 -9.79 -5.96
C PRO A 363 -13.25 -9.98 -6.99
N GLY A 364 -12.06 -9.42 -6.72
CA GLY A 364 -10.86 -9.58 -7.55
C GLY A 364 -10.20 -10.95 -7.44
N ASN A 365 -10.48 -11.73 -6.40
CA ASN A 365 -9.83 -13.01 -6.18
C ASN A 365 -10.06 -13.98 -7.36
N PRO A 366 -9.03 -14.71 -7.83
CA PRO A 366 -9.17 -15.58 -9.01
C PRO A 366 -10.16 -16.74 -8.78
N ARG A 367 -10.26 -17.25 -7.55
CA ARG A 367 -11.21 -18.27 -7.13
C ARG A 367 -12.36 -17.63 -6.35
N ASP A 368 -13.59 -17.97 -6.71
CA ASP A 368 -14.75 -17.56 -5.93
C ASP A 368 -14.71 -18.20 -4.54
N THR A 369 -15.12 -17.45 -3.53
CA THR A 369 -15.06 -17.85 -2.13
C THR A 369 -16.41 -17.69 -1.44
N SER A 370 -16.69 -18.57 -0.50
CA SER A 370 -17.80 -18.47 0.45
C SER A 370 -17.31 -18.03 1.85
N VAL A 371 -18.23 -17.58 2.69
CA VAL A 371 -17.93 -17.29 4.11
C VAL A 371 -17.37 -18.52 4.83
N ALA A 372 -17.92 -19.71 4.55
CA ALA A 372 -17.45 -20.96 5.14
C ALA A 372 -15.99 -21.26 4.78
N GLU A 373 -15.60 -21.10 3.51
CA GLU A 373 -14.22 -21.31 3.07
C GLU A 373 -13.25 -20.28 3.71
N LEU A 374 -13.67 -19.02 3.83
CA LEU A 374 -12.87 -17.99 4.52
C LEU A 374 -12.71 -18.35 6.02
N ALA A 375 -13.73 -18.86 6.67
CA ALA A 375 -13.64 -19.33 8.05
C ALA A 375 -12.67 -20.52 8.19
N GLU A 376 -12.68 -21.46 7.25
CA GLU A 376 -11.72 -22.56 7.22
C GLU A 376 -10.27 -22.09 7.01
N LEU A 377 -10.06 -21.10 6.13
CA LEU A 377 -8.73 -20.49 5.96
C LEU A 377 -8.22 -19.84 7.24
N TYR A 378 -9.06 -19.07 7.97
CA TYR A 378 -8.67 -18.55 9.29
C TYR A 378 -8.33 -19.66 10.29
N ARG A 379 -9.16 -20.71 10.38
CA ARG A 379 -8.91 -21.84 11.28
C ARG A 379 -7.62 -22.57 10.96
N SER A 380 -7.27 -22.69 9.68
CA SER A 380 -6.01 -23.34 9.26
C SER A 380 -4.77 -22.55 9.65
N LEU A 381 -4.91 -21.26 9.95
CA LEU A 381 -3.84 -20.38 10.42
C LEU A 381 -3.78 -20.27 11.96
N MET A 382 -4.68 -20.95 12.67
CA MET A 382 -4.73 -21.03 14.12
C MET A 382 -4.19 -22.37 14.60
#